data_ed822c7143204b312e72816c52332609
#
_entry.id   ed822c7143204b312e72816c52332609
#
_cell.length_a   1.000
_cell.length_b   1.000
_cell.length_c   1.000
_cell.angle_alpha   90.00
_cell.angle_beta   90.00
_cell.angle_gamma   90.00
#
_symmetry.space_group_name_H-M   'P 1'
#
loop_
_entity.id
_entity.type
_entity.pdbx_description
1 polymer ?
#
loop_
_entity_poly.entity_id
_entity_poly.type
_entity_poly.pdbx_seq_one_letter_code
_entity_poly.pdbx_strand_id
1 'polypeptide(L)'
;MISVEVFDDRRCWLGEGPTATGENNNHLQWVDILNGKVLSKNIETSKTSEYKMDEHVGFAIPRTDGGHVLGTANGPVLRDVEGNISGLPKRETDTYKSRWNDAKVSHTGDLFLGTLSYDLVPKASGLYRISKDGSEIKKLLSDVTLANGLDWSVDTQTFYFIDSLKHYVDAFSYDGQEITDRRTVIKFGENEIPDGMCVDGEDGLWIAFWDGSQVRRYDEKYKLSEKIDLPVSYTTSCTFAGKDLDQLVITTAHNNEMGKHPQAGMTFICKPGIKGKKTTLFGI
;
A
#
# COMPACT_ATOMS: atom_id res chain seq x y z
N MET A 1 5.73 13.00 21.57
CA MET A 1 6.13 11.87 20.68
C MET A 1 5.02 10.83 20.68
N ILE A 2 4.58 10.40 19.53
CA ILE A 2 3.60 9.31 19.36
C ILE A 2 4.33 8.00 19.64
N SER A 3 3.85 7.22 20.61
CA SER A 3 4.44 5.92 20.97
C SER A 3 3.93 4.85 20.01
N VAL A 4 4.82 4.00 19.52
CA VAL A 4 4.47 2.84 18.70
C VAL A 4 4.61 1.56 19.52
N GLU A 5 3.73 0.59 19.26
CA GLU A 5 3.73 -0.73 19.87
C GLU A 5 3.79 -1.80 18.79
N VAL A 6 4.33 -2.99 19.11
CA VAL A 6 4.29 -4.13 18.19
C VAL A 6 2.84 -4.61 18.11
N PHE A 7 2.26 -4.55 16.93
CA PHE A 7 0.94 -5.10 16.64
C PHE A 7 1.01 -6.59 16.35
N ASP A 8 1.98 -7.00 15.53
CA ASP A 8 2.19 -8.39 15.13
C ASP A 8 3.68 -8.70 15.05
N ASP A 9 4.11 -9.79 15.70
CA ASP A 9 5.51 -10.17 15.80
C ASP A 9 5.98 -11.14 14.71
N ARG A 10 5.08 -11.55 13.80
CA ARG A 10 5.45 -12.32 12.59
C ARG A 10 6.29 -11.44 11.69
N ARG A 11 7.54 -11.83 11.49
CA ARG A 11 8.49 -11.03 10.71
C ARG A 11 8.34 -11.29 9.24
N CYS A 12 8.12 -10.21 8.51
CA CYS A 12 8.07 -10.19 7.06
C CYS A 12 9.45 -9.82 6.49
N TRP A 13 9.87 -10.55 5.47
CA TRP A 13 11.06 -10.12 4.71
C TRP A 13 10.82 -8.75 4.09
N LEU A 14 9.66 -8.56 3.49
CA LEU A 14 9.16 -7.30 2.95
C LEU A 14 7.66 -7.20 3.26
N GLY A 15 7.33 -6.72 4.47
CA GLY A 15 5.95 -6.49 4.89
C GLY A 15 5.39 -5.26 4.18
N GLU A 16 4.20 -5.37 3.55
CA GLU A 16 3.65 -4.33 2.69
C GLU A 16 2.12 -4.35 2.61
N GLY A 17 1.56 -3.31 1.97
CA GLY A 17 0.16 -3.21 1.58
C GLY A 17 -0.84 -3.43 2.70
N PRO A 18 -0.69 -2.79 3.89
CA PRO A 18 -1.63 -2.98 4.98
C PRO A 18 -3.01 -2.44 4.61
N THR A 19 -4.04 -3.23 4.87
CA THR A 19 -5.43 -2.88 4.54
C THR A 19 -6.34 -3.31 5.67
N ALA A 20 -7.19 -2.39 6.15
CA ALA A 20 -8.16 -2.66 7.21
C ALA A 20 -9.57 -2.85 6.64
N THR A 21 -10.27 -3.89 7.07
CA THR A 21 -11.62 -4.26 6.64
C THR A 21 -12.45 -4.81 7.79
N GLY A 22 -13.61 -5.35 7.46
CA GLY A 22 -14.56 -5.90 8.42
C GLY A 22 -15.51 -4.83 8.99
N GLU A 23 -16.47 -5.26 9.80
CA GLU A 23 -17.55 -4.41 10.30
C GLU A 23 -17.05 -3.14 11.00
N ASN A 24 -15.97 -3.28 11.80
CA ASN A 24 -15.38 -2.18 12.56
C ASN A 24 -13.95 -1.86 12.06
N ASN A 25 -13.62 -2.11 10.79
CA ASN A 25 -12.24 -2.00 10.30
C ASN A 25 -11.22 -2.70 11.21
N ASN A 26 -11.65 -3.79 11.86
CA ASN A 26 -10.88 -4.52 12.87
C ASN A 26 -10.13 -5.73 12.28
N HIS A 27 -10.35 -6.08 11.03
CA HIS A 27 -9.62 -7.11 10.32
C HIS A 27 -8.52 -6.48 9.48
N LEU A 28 -7.30 -6.54 9.98
CA LEU A 28 -6.12 -6.06 9.26
C LEU A 28 -5.50 -7.20 8.47
N GLN A 29 -5.11 -6.92 7.24
CA GLN A 29 -4.29 -7.80 6.41
C GLN A 29 -3.11 -7.04 5.80
N TRP A 30 -2.04 -7.76 5.47
CA TRP A 30 -0.85 -7.26 4.79
C TRP A 30 -0.16 -8.42 4.07
N VAL A 31 0.84 -8.12 3.28
CA VAL A 31 1.63 -9.12 2.57
C VAL A 31 3.07 -9.19 3.08
N ASP A 32 3.71 -10.35 2.95
CA ASP A 32 5.16 -10.49 2.90
C ASP A 32 5.52 -10.83 1.46
N ILE A 33 5.88 -9.79 0.70
CA ILE A 33 5.98 -9.86 -0.76
C ILE A 33 6.89 -11.00 -1.22
N LEU A 34 8.13 -11.01 -0.72
CA LEU A 34 9.16 -11.92 -1.22
C LEU A 34 8.97 -13.36 -0.75
N ASN A 35 8.23 -13.58 0.32
CA ASN A 35 7.83 -14.90 0.79
C ASN A 35 6.48 -15.36 0.22
N GLY A 36 5.80 -14.52 -0.57
CA GLY A 36 4.49 -14.81 -1.16
C GLY A 36 3.38 -15.04 -0.13
N LYS A 37 3.50 -14.43 1.06
CA LYS A 37 2.51 -14.63 2.13
C LYS A 37 1.50 -13.48 2.18
N VAL A 38 0.26 -13.83 2.47
CA VAL A 38 -0.77 -12.90 2.91
C VAL A 38 -1.08 -13.21 4.38
N LEU A 39 -0.90 -12.22 5.23
CA LEU A 39 -1.08 -12.33 6.68
C LEU A 39 -2.30 -11.51 7.09
N SER A 40 -3.00 -11.94 8.13
CA SER A 40 -4.03 -11.13 8.75
C SER A 40 -4.05 -11.26 10.26
N LYS A 41 -4.62 -10.24 10.92
CA LYS A 41 -4.90 -10.22 12.34
C LYS A 41 -6.13 -9.39 12.63
N ASN A 42 -6.99 -9.89 13.48
CA ASN A 42 -8.10 -9.12 14.01
C ASN A 42 -7.63 -8.30 15.22
N ILE A 43 -7.85 -7.00 15.19
CA ILE A 43 -7.37 -6.04 16.21
C ILE A 43 -8.01 -6.32 17.59
N GLU A 44 -9.31 -6.66 17.61
CA GLU A 44 -10.06 -6.86 18.86
C GLU A 44 -9.80 -8.23 19.48
N THR A 45 -9.81 -9.28 18.66
CA THR A 45 -9.72 -10.67 19.14
C THR A 45 -8.31 -11.24 19.12
N SER A 46 -7.37 -10.53 18.52
CA SER A 46 -5.99 -10.97 18.24
C SER A 46 -5.89 -12.25 17.39
N LYS A 47 -6.99 -12.72 16.81
CA LYS A 47 -6.99 -13.90 15.95
C LYS A 47 -6.18 -13.62 14.69
N THR A 48 -5.22 -14.49 14.41
CA THR A 48 -4.34 -14.41 13.23
C THR A 48 -4.68 -15.46 12.19
N SER A 49 -4.41 -15.18 10.94
CA SER A 49 -4.36 -16.17 9.86
C SER A 49 -3.29 -15.81 8.85
N GLU A 50 -2.89 -16.77 8.05
CA GLU A 50 -2.03 -16.57 6.90
C GLU A 50 -2.26 -17.64 5.84
N TYR A 51 -1.96 -17.31 4.59
CA TYR A 51 -1.81 -18.27 3.51
C TYR A 51 -0.63 -17.86 2.62
N LYS A 52 -0.16 -18.81 1.82
CA LYS A 52 1.01 -18.64 0.96
C LYS A 52 0.67 -18.94 -0.50
N MET A 53 1.22 -18.11 -1.38
CA MET A 53 1.28 -18.33 -2.83
C MET A 53 2.67 -18.85 -3.21
N ASP A 54 2.78 -19.56 -4.33
CA ASP A 54 4.07 -20.08 -4.81
C ASP A 54 4.92 -19.02 -5.54
N GLU A 55 4.49 -17.77 -5.51
CA GLU A 55 5.14 -16.64 -6.15
C GLU A 55 5.07 -15.37 -5.28
N HIS A 56 5.81 -14.33 -5.65
CA HIS A 56 5.75 -13.03 -4.96
C HIS A 56 4.35 -12.42 -5.08
N VAL A 57 3.86 -11.84 -3.98
CA VAL A 57 2.56 -11.15 -3.91
C VAL A 57 2.80 -9.70 -3.48
N GLY A 58 2.67 -8.75 -4.39
CA GLY A 58 2.91 -7.34 -4.14
C GLY A 58 1.83 -6.70 -3.26
N PHE A 59 0.58 -7.12 -3.44
CA PHE A 59 -0.56 -6.65 -2.65
C PHE A 59 -1.64 -7.72 -2.52
N ALA A 60 -2.50 -7.57 -1.52
CA ALA A 60 -3.72 -8.35 -1.33
C ALA A 60 -4.88 -7.39 -1.02
N ILE A 61 -5.71 -7.10 -2.00
CA ILE A 61 -6.84 -6.16 -1.89
C ILE A 61 -8.13 -6.94 -1.62
N PRO A 62 -8.87 -6.62 -0.55
CA PRO A 62 -10.13 -7.26 -0.26
C PRO A 62 -11.20 -6.94 -1.30
N ARG A 63 -12.07 -7.94 -1.55
CA ARG A 63 -13.21 -7.85 -2.47
C ARG A 63 -14.52 -7.77 -1.72
N THR A 64 -15.55 -7.28 -2.40
CA THR A 64 -16.92 -7.18 -1.83
C THR A 64 -17.54 -8.53 -1.53
N ASP A 65 -17.10 -9.60 -2.20
CA ASP A 65 -17.56 -10.99 -1.99
C ASP A 65 -16.77 -11.75 -0.89
N GLY A 66 -15.84 -11.08 -0.21
CA GLY A 66 -15.02 -11.64 0.88
C GLY A 66 -13.71 -12.29 0.41
N GLY A 67 -13.45 -12.38 -0.89
CA GLY A 67 -12.18 -12.82 -1.47
C GLY A 67 -11.15 -11.71 -1.56
N HIS A 68 -10.08 -11.94 -2.36
CA HIS A 68 -8.99 -10.99 -2.58
C HIS A 68 -8.66 -10.83 -4.06
N VAL A 69 -8.18 -9.63 -4.44
CA VAL A 69 -7.33 -9.47 -5.61
C VAL A 69 -5.89 -9.53 -5.15
N LEU A 70 -5.10 -10.40 -5.74
CA LEU A 70 -3.66 -10.54 -5.46
C LEU A 70 -2.85 -10.03 -6.64
N GLY A 71 -1.88 -9.16 -6.38
CA GLY A 71 -0.90 -8.73 -7.37
C GLY A 71 0.28 -9.69 -7.42
N THR A 72 0.16 -10.79 -8.18
CA THR A 72 1.22 -11.79 -8.24
C THR A 72 2.29 -11.43 -9.28
N ALA A 73 3.45 -12.07 -9.21
CA ALA A 73 4.53 -11.84 -10.19
C ALA A 73 4.10 -12.17 -11.63
N ASN A 74 3.20 -13.16 -11.80
CA ASN A 74 2.72 -13.60 -13.13
C ASN A 74 1.45 -12.88 -13.60
N GLY A 75 0.90 -11.97 -12.81
CA GLY A 75 -0.30 -11.19 -13.14
C GLY A 75 -1.25 -11.04 -11.95
N PRO A 76 -2.22 -10.13 -12.04
CA PRO A 76 -3.25 -10.01 -11.02
C PRO A 76 -4.21 -11.19 -11.12
N VAL A 77 -4.62 -11.70 -9.96
CA VAL A 77 -5.56 -12.84 -9.87
C VAL A 77 -6.63 -12.56 -8.81
N LEU A 78 -7.81 -13.16 -9.00
CA LEU A 78 -8.85 -13.23 -7.99
C LEU A 78 -8.66 -14.51 -7.18
N ARG A 79 -8.75 -14.41 -5.87
CA ARG A 79 -8.81 -15.54 -4.94
C ARG A 79 -10.13 -15.45 -4.18
N ASP A 80 -10.97 -16.48 -4.29
CA ASP A 80 -12.22 -16.54 -3.53
C ASP A 80 -12.01 -16.98 -2.05
N VAL A 81 -13.10 -17.05 -1.29
CA VAL A 81 -13.06 -17.43 0.13
C VAL A 81 -12.66 -18.89 0.34
N GLU A 82 -12.90 -19.77 -0.63
CA GLU A 82 -12.51 -21.17 -0.64
C GLU A 82 -11.04 -21.37 -1.04
N GLY A 83 -10.40 -20.31 -1.60
CA GLY A 83 -9.01 -20.33 -2.05
C GLY A 83 -8.83 -20.65 -3.53
N ASN A 84 -9.90 -20.74 -4.32
CA ASN A 84 -9.81 -20.94 -5.75
C ASN A 84 -9.28 -19.68 -6.43
N ILE A 85 -8.46 -19.87 -7.47
CA ILE A 85 -7.80 -18.79 -8.21
C ILE A 85 -8.39 -18.67 -9.60
N SER A 86 -8.71 -17.43 -10.01
CA SER A 86 -9.05 -17.08 -11.39
C SER A 86 -8.27 -15.86 -11.85
N GLY A 87 -7.97 -15.79 -13.15
CA GLY A 87 -7.15 -14.71 -13.72
C GLY A 87 -7.94 -13.43 -13.95
N LEU A 88 -7.28 -12.30 -13.79
CA LEU A 88 -7.70 -10.98 -14.27
C LEU A 88 -6.98 -10.63 -15.58
N PRO A 89 -7.42 -9.60 -16.33
CA PRO A 89 -6.73 -9.12 -17.52
C PRO A 89 -5.25 -8.87 -17.23
N LYS A 90 -4.38 -9.34 -18.11
CA LYS A 90 -2.94 -9.15 -18.00
C LYS A 90 -2.54 -7.91 -18.78
N ARG A 91 -1.58 -7.15 -18.25
CA ARG A 91 -0.88 -6.12 -19.01
C ARG A 91 -0.01 -6.72 -20.09
N GLU A 92 0.43 -5.92 -21.04
CA GLU A 92 1.46 -6.32 -22.01
C GLU A 92 2.72 -6.79 -21.29
N THR A 93 3.44 -7.74 -21.90
CA THR A 93 4.68 -8.27 -21.33
C THR A 93 5.74 -7.18 -21.27
N ASP A 94 6.33 -7.02 -20.12
CA ASP A 94 7.45 -6.09 -19.95
C ASP A 94 8.72 -6.59 -20.63
N THR A 95 9.55 -5.67 -21.06
CA THR A 95 10.91 -5.95 -21.53
C THR A 95 11.81 -6.45 -20.39
N TYR A 96 11.51 -6.07 -19.16
CA TYR A 96 12.29 -6.41 -17.97
C TYR A 96 11.47 -7.30 -17.03
N LYS A 97 12.15 -8.20 -16.30
CA LYS A 97 11.50 -8.98 -15.25
C LYS A 97 10.94 -8.04 -14.18
N SER A 98 9.65 -8.13 -13.94
CA SER A 98 8.92 -7.18 -13.11
C SER A 98 7.86 -7.89 -12.27
N ARG A 99 7.32 -7.18 -11.26
CA ARG A 99 6.19 -7.60 -10.45
C ARG A 99 5.23 -6.45 -10.19
N TRP A 100 4.03 -6.76 -9.75
CA TRP A 100 3.15 -5.79 -9.12
C TRP A 100 3.72 -5.40 -7.76
N ASN A 101 3.47 -4.16 -7.34
CA ASN A 101 4.00 -3.61 -6.10
C ASN A 101 2.86 -3.10 -5.20
N ASP A 102 2.50 -1.83 -5.25
CA ASP A 102 1.43 -1.28 -4.44
C ASP A 102 0.12 -1.14 -5.23
N ALA A 103 -1.02 -1.18 -4.52
CA ALA A 103 -2.33 -1.04 -5.13
C ALA A 103 -3.35 -0.48 -4.14
N LYS A 104 -4.36 0.22 -4.68
CA LYS A 104 -5.50 0.71 -3.92
C LYS A 104 -6.75 0.82 -4.78
N VAL A 105 -7.91 0.71 -4.15
CA VAL A 105 -9.21 0.80 -4.83
C VAL A 105 -9.74 2.23 -4.74
N SER A 106 -10.17 2.78 -5.88
CA SER A 106 -10.82 4.08 -5.98
C SER A 106 -12.24 4.04 -5.38
N HIS A 107 -12.83 5.19 -5.14
CA HIS A 107 -14.21 5.28 -4.66
C HIS A 107 -15.24 4.68 -5.65
N THR A 108 -14.87 4.55 -6.93
CA THR A 108 -15.72 3.93 -7.97
C THR A 108 -15.63 2.41 -8.00
N GLY A 109 -14.71 1.82 -7.21
CA GLY A 109 -14.45 0.39 -7.15
C GLY A 109 -13.35 -0.11 -8.10
N ASP A 110 -12.77 0.75 -8.93
CA ASP A 110 -11.67 0.40 -9.81
C ASP A 110 -10.37 0.21 -9.02
N LEU A 111 -9.57 -0.77 -9.42
CA LEU A 111 -8.27 -1.05 -8.81
C LEU A 111 -7.16 -0.30 -9.54
N PHE A 112 -6.46 0.56 -8.83
CA PHE A 112 -5.21 1.18 -9.27
C PHE A 112 -4.04 0.37 -8.73
N LEU A 113 -3.09 0.02 -9.60
CA LEU A 113 -1.99 -0.87 -9.26
C LEU A 113 -0.73 -0.49 -10.03
N GLY A 114 0.39 -0.50 -9.31
CA GLY A 114 1.69 -0.14 -9.84
C GLY A 114 2.62 -1.33 -10.01
N THR A 115 3.66 -1.15 -10.83
CA THR A 115 4.70 -2.15 -11.04
C THR A 115 6.08 -1.63 -10.69
N LEU A 116 7.02 -2.55 -10.54
CA LEU A 116 8.46 -2.28 -10.57
C LEU A 116 9.18 -3.37 -11.37
N SER A 117 10.30 -3.03 -11.99
CA SER A 117 11.26 -4.04 -12.47
C SER A 117 12.17 -4.44 -11.30
N TYR A 118 12.54 -5.72 -11.20
CA TYR A 118 13.38 -6.20 -10.11
C TYR A 118 14.76 -5.50 -10.04
N ASP A 119 15.27 -5.08 -11.19
CA ASP A 119 16.54 -4.36 -11.31
C ASP A 119 16.37 -2.83 -11.20
N LEU A 120 15.16 -2.35 -10.85
CA LEU A 120 14.80 -0.93 -10.73
C LEU A 120 15.22 -0.09 -11.95
N VAL A 121 15.07 -0.66 -13.14
CA VAL A 121 15.41 0.01 -14.40
C VAL A 121 14.56 1.28 -14.55
N PRO A 122 15.20 2.45 -14.75
CA PRO A 122 14.47 3.71 -14.84
C PRO A 122 13.38 3.69 -15.93
N LYS A 123 12.17 4.10 -15.55
CA LYS A 123 10.99 4.20 -16.44
C LYS A 123 10.52 2.88 -17.08
N ALA A 124 10.96 1.72 -16.54
CA ALA A 124 10.56 0.40 -17.03
C ALA A 124 9.24 -0.11 -16.43
N SER A 125 8.58 0.71 -15.62
CA SER A 125 7.38 0.35 -14.86
C SER A 125 6.19 1.24 -15.24
N GLY A 126 5.04 1.01 -14.62
CA GLY A 126 3.84 1.78 -14.89
C GLY A 126 2.83 1.75 -13.76
N LEU A 127 1.87 2.66 -13.86
CA LEU A 127 0.64 2.65 -13.10
C LEU A 127 -0.49 2.20 -14.03
N TYR A 128 -1.36 1.34 -13.54
CA TYR A 128 -2.47 0.74 -14.28
C TYR A 128 -3.78 0.89 -13.51
N ARG A 129 -4.90 0.76 -14.21
CA ARG A 129 -6.24 0.63 -13.65
C ARG A 129 -6.87 -0.65 -14.16
N ILE A 130 -7.47 -1.44 -13.28
CA ILE A 130 -8.40 -2.51 -13.62
C ILE A 130 -9.81 -2.04 -13.26
N SER A 131 -10.74 -2.16 -14.22
CA SER A 131 -12.15 -1.83 -14.01
C SER A 131 -12.76 -2.65 -12.87
N LYS A 132 -13.71 -2.07 -12.15
CA LYS A 132 -14.36 -2.71 -10.98
C LYS A 132 -14.97 -4.09 -11.29
N ASP A 133 -15.38 -4.34 -12.53
CA ASP A 133 -15.89 -5.63 -12.99
C ASP A 133 -14.79 -6.59 -13.44
N GLY A 134 -13.52 -6.18 -13.36
CA GLY A 134 -12.38 -6.99 -13.75
C GLY A 134 -12.25 -7.25 -15.26
N SER A 135 -13.01 -6.56 -16.11
CA SER A 135 -13.04 -6.84 -17.57
C SER A 135 -11.94 -6.16 -18.36
N GLU A 136 -11.41 -5.02 -17.86
CA GLU A 136 -10.45 -4.19 -18.58
C GLU A 136 -9.22 -3.88 -17.70
N ILE A 137 -8.05 -3.83 -18.34
CA ILE A 137 -6.84 -3.24 -17.77
C ILE A 137 -6.34 -2.11 -18.67
N LYS A 138 -6.10 -0.93 -18.10
CA LYS A 138 -5.60 0.25 -18.80
C LYS A 138 -4.32 0.75 -18.14
N LYS A 139 -3.29 1.05 -18.94
CA LYS A 139 -2.10 1.75 -18.46
C LYS A 139 -2.39 3.25 -18.35
N LEU A 140 -2.18 3.82 -17.16
CA LEU A 140 -2.37 5.24 -16.86
C LEU A 140 -1.07 6.03 -16.97
N LEU A 141 0.04 5.48 -16.47
CA LEU A 141 1.37 6.11 -16.52
C LEU A 141 2.41 5.11 -17.02
N SER A 142 3.34 5.56 -17.88
CA SER A 142 4.39 4.73 -18.49
C SER A 142 5.82 5.13 -18.10
N ASP A 143 6.00 6.25 -17.38
CA ASP A 143 7.31 6.79 -17.01
C ASP A 143 7.65 6.55 -15.53
N VAL A 144 7.23 5.41 -14.99
CA VAL A 144 7.38 5.02 -13.59
C VAL A 144 8.61 4.11 -13.44
N THR A 145 9.34 4.27 -12.34
CA THR A 145 10.48 3.41 -11.99
C THR A 145 10.12 2.43 -10.87
N LEU A 146 9.57 2.94 -9.79
CA LEU A 146 9.16 2.18 -8.59
C LEU A 146 7.81 2.74 -8.12
N ALA A 147 6.73 2.17 -8.63
CA ALA A 147 5.39 2.53 -8.19
C ALA A 147 5.14 2.11 -6.75
N ASN A 148 4.83 3.07 -5.92
CA ASN A 148 4.53 2.89 -4.49
C ASN A 148 3.28 3.67 -4.09
N GLY A 149 3.23 4.20 -2.89
CA GLY A 149 2.08 4.79 -2.23
C GLY A 149 1.10 5.51 -3.16
N LEU A 150 -0.15 5.16 -3.05
CA LEU A 150 -1.25 5.77 -3.81
C LEU A 150 -2.52 5.87 -2.95
N ASP A 151 -3.23 6.98 -3.08
CA ASP A 151 -4.52 7.19 -2.41
C ASP A 151 -5.25 8.41 -3.02
N TRP A 152 -6.46 8.67 -2.57
CA TRP A 152 -7.29 9.80 -2.99
C TRP A 152 -7.57 10.75 -1.84
N SER A 153 -7.80 12.02 -2.16
CA SER A 153 -8.38 13.00 -1.22
C SER A 153 -9.74 12.54 -0.69
N VAL A 154 -10.17 13.14 0.41
CA VAL A 154 -11.47 12.84 1.05
C VAL A 154 -12.64 13.13 0.11
N ASP A 155 -12.55 14.19 -0.69
CA ASP A 155 -13.55 14.53 -1.72
C ASP A 155 -13.42 13.68 -2.99
N THR A 156 -12.43 12.78 -3.05
CA THR A 156 -12.14 11.85 -4.16
C THR A 156 -11.73 12.49 -5.49
N GLN A 157 -11.52 13.81 -5.54
CA GLN A 157 -11.20 14.53 -6.78
C GLN A 157 -9.70 14.62 -7.06
N THR A 158 -8.85 14.34 -6.07
CA THR A 158 -7.40 14.32 -6.23
C THR A 158 -6.87 12.92 -6.00
N PHE A 159 -6.12 12.39 -6.95
CA PHE A 159 -5.35 11.16 -6.82
C PHE A 159 -3.90 11.50 -6.52
N TYR A 160 -3.33 10.88 -5.49
CA TYR A 160 -1.94 11.01 -5.10
C TYR A 160 -1.16 9.76 -5.48
N PHE A 161 0.09 9.95 -5.93
CA PHE A 161 0.94 8.84 -6.36
C PHE A 161 2.41 9.10 -6.05
N ILE A 162 3.10 8.06 -5.57
CA ILE A 162 4.54 8.04 -5.31
C ILE A 162 5.25 7.15 -6.33
N ASP A 163 6.22 7.71 -7.05
CA ASP A 163 7.30 6.97 -7.66
C ASP A 163 8.54 7.18 -6.77
N SER A 164 8.88 6.18 -5.95
CA SER A 164 9.86 6.33 -4.86
C SER A 164 11.20 6.89 -5.31
N LEU A 165 11.69 6.48 -6.49
CA LEU A 165 13.00 6.90 -6.99
C LEU A 165 12.98 8.27 -7.68
N LYS A 166 11.83 8.91 -7.74
CA LYS A 166 11.72 10.33 -8.11
C LYS A 166 11.70 11.26 -6.90
N HIS A 167 11.62 10.69 -5.67
CA HIS A 167 11.66 11.42 -4.40
C HIS A 167 10.61 12.53 -4.29
N TYR A 168 9.36 12.26 -4.74
CA TYR A 168 8.26 13.21 -4.62
C TYR A 168 6.89 12.54 -4.63
N VAL A 169 5.88 13.29 -4.19
CA VAL A 169 4.46 12.96 -4.37
C VAL A 169 3.91 13.78 -5.52
N ASP A 170 3.31 13.12 -6.48
CA ASP A 170 2.48 13.75 -7.50
C ASP A 170 1.00 13.70 -7.12
N ALA A 171 0.28 14.73 -7.48
CA ALA A 171 -1.16 14.81 -7.44
C ALA A 171 -1.72 14.95 -8.85
N PHE A 172 -2.87 14.35 -9.09
CA PHE A 172 -3.61 14.39 -10.34
C PHE A 172 -5.06 14.78 -10.07
N SER A 173 -5.70 15.47 -10.99
CA SER A 173 -7.15 15.58 -11.02
C SER A 173 -7.75 14.23 -11.39
N TYR A 174 -8.80 13.79 -10.67
CA TYR A 174 -9.45 12.50 -10.89
C TYR A 174 -10.96 12.70 -11.07
N ASP A 175 -11.51 12.20 -12.16
CA ASP A 175 -12.94 12.35 -12.52
C ASP A 175 -13.79 11.09 -12.27
N GLY A 176 -13.21 10.09 -11.62
CA GLY A 176 -13.81 8.77 -11.38
C GLY A 176 -13.34 7.70 -12.36
N GLN A 177 -12.62 8.07 -13.43
CA GLN A 177 -12.06 7.14 -14.42
C GLN A 177 -10.63 7.48 -14.83
N GLU A 178 -10.35 8.75 -15.11
CA GLU A 178 -9.07 9.21 -15.63
C GLU A 178 -8.32 10.08 -14.63
N ILE A 179 -7.01 10.08 -14.76
CA ILE A 179 -6.12 10.99 -14.03
C ILE A 179 -5.53 12.00 -15.01
N THR A 180 -5.62 13.28 -14.68
CA THR A 180 -5.13 14.41 -15.51
C THR A 180 -4.38 15.43 -14.66
N ASP A 181 -3.89 16.49 -15.23
CA ASP A 181 -3.31 17.66 -14.55
C ASP A 181 -2.23 17.30 -13.51
N ARG A 182 -1.28 16.43 -13.89
CA ARG A 182 -0.16 16.03 -13.04
C ARG A 182 0.60 17.21 -12.49
N ARG A 183 0.78 17.27 -11.17
CA ARG A 183 1.57 18.28 -10.46
C ARG A 183 2.31 17.66 -9.28
N THR A 184 3.57 18.00 -9.09
CA THR A 184 4.32 17.60 -7.89
C THR A 184 3.93 18.48 -6.72
N VAL A 185 3.46 17.88 -5.64
CA VAL A 185 2.95 18.58 -4.44
C VAL A 185 3.90 18.51 -3.25
N ILE A 186 4.70 17.45 -3.12
CA ILE A 186 5.73 17.32 -2.09
C ILE A 186 7.03 16.85 -2.77
N LYS A 187 8.17 17.44 -2.38
CA LYS A 187 9.50 17.00 -2.78
C LYS A 187 10.32 16.64 -1.56
N PHE A 188 11.06 15.54 -1.67
CA PHE A 188 11.95 15.02 -0.62
C PHE A 188 13.41 15.20 -1.01
N GLY A 189 14.30 15.05 -0.03
CA GLY A 189 15.75 15.01 -0.28
C GLY A 189 16.16 13.75 -1.05
N GLU A 190 17.31 13.80 -1.71
CA GLU A 190 17.83 12.69 -2.55
C GLU A 190 18.04 11.37 -1.78
N ASN A 191 18.23 11.44 -0.46
CA ASN A 191 18.39 10.27 0.40
C ASN A 191 17.08 9.87 1.12
N GLU A 192 15.97 10.51 0.83
CA GLU A 192 14.67 10.23 1.42
C GLU A 192 13.82 9.45 0.41
N ILE A 193 13.56 8.20 0.70
CA ILE A 193 12.83 7.29 -0.20
C ILE A 193 11.40 7.14 0.33
N PRO A 194 10.42 7.92 -0.20
CA PRO A 194 9.02 7.73 0.16
C PRO A 194 8.54 6.38 -0.37
N ASP A 195 7.74 5.67 0.43
CA ASP A 195 7.27 4.32 0.14
C ASP A 195 5.73 4.28 0.12
N GLY A 196 5.09 3.38 0.82
CA GLY A 196 3.63 3.32 0.88
C GLY A 196 3.01 4.50 1.62
N MET A 197 1.75 4.82 1.30
CA MET A 197 1.02 5.92 1.94
C MET A 197 -0.47 5.66 2.13
N CYS A 198 -1.08 6.44 3.05
CA CYS A 198 -2.53 6.60 3.14
C CYS A 198 -2.91 8.06 3.38
N VAL A 199 -4.14 8.42 3.00
CA VAL A 199 -4.75 9.72 3.29
C VAL A 199 -5.68 9.59 4.48
N ASP A 200 -5.61 10.54 5.43
CA ASP A 200 -6.51 10.58 6.59
C ASP A 200 -7.81 11.33 6.33
N GLY A 201 -8.67 11.44 7.35
CA GLY A 201 -9.97 12.11 7.27
C GLY A 201 -9.91 13.64 7.18
N GLU A 202 -8.72 14.23 7.29
CA GLU A 202 -8.45 15.67 7.19
C GLU A 202 -7.60 15.99 5.95
N ASP A 203 -7.56 15.10 4.94
CA ASP A 203 -6.73 15.21 3.74
C ASP A 203 -5.20 15.23 4.01
N GLY A 204 -4.77 14.79 5.19
CA GLY A 204 -3.35 14.62 5.49
C GLY A 204 -2.78 13.35 4.85
N LEU A 205 -1.58 13.44 4.26
CA LEU A 205 -0.88 12.32 3.65
C LEU A 205 0.11 11.71 4.65
N TRP A 206 -0.12 10.47 5.05
CA TRP A 206 0.80 9.68 5.86
C TRP A 206 1.68 8.84 4.96
N ILE A 207 2.99 9.07 5.00
CA ILE A 207 3.97 8.49 4.09
C ILE A 207 5.03 7.75 4.90
N ALA A 208 5.22 6.47 4.61
CA ALA A 208 6.34 5.68 5.13
C ALA A 208 7.63 6.00 4.36
N PHE A 209 8.78 5.88 5.02
CA PHE A 209 10.08 6.13 4.41
C PHE A 209 10.97 4.90 4.52
N TRP A 210 11.29 4.29 3.39
CA TRP A 210 12.26 3.21 3.28
C TRP A 210 13.63 3.69 3.75
N ASP A 211 14.28 2.92 4.62
CA ASP A 211 15.54 3.28 5.30
C ASP A 211 15.50 4.61 6.09
N GLY A 212 14.28 5.06 6.40
CA GLY A 212 14.04 6.33 7.10
C GLY A 212 13.66 6.19 8.56
N SER A 213 13.33 4.99 9.04
CA SER A 213 12.87 4.70 10.41
C SER A 213 11.66 5.53 10.84
N GLN A 214 10.77 5.91 9.92
CA GLN A 214 9.69 6.83 10.23
C GLN A 214 8.50 6.76 9.28
N VAL A 215 7.35 7.24 9.78
CA VAL A 215 6.19 7.67 9.00
C VAL A 215 6.02 9.17 9.26
N ARG A 216 5.74 9.93 8.21
CA ARG A 216 5.48 11.38 8.30
C ARG A 216 4.09 11.70 7.79
N ARG A 217 3.42 12.65 8.46
CA ARG A 217 2.18 13.27 7.98
C ARG A 217 2.46 14.64 7.38
N TYR A 218 1.92 14.86 6.20
CA TYR A 218 1.85 16.17 5.56
C TYR A 218 0.38 16.61 5.56
N ASP A 219 0.12 17.85 6.01
CA ASP A 219 -1.24 18.39 6.09
C ASP A 219 -1.87 18.67 4.72
N GLU A 220 -3.10 19.18 4.68
CA GLU A 220 -3.84 19.51 3.46
C GLU A 220 -3.17 20.62 2.61
N LYS A 221 -2.14 21.27 3.15
CA LYS A 221 -1.28 22.25 2.45
C LYS A 221 0.09 21.66 2.10
N TYR A 222 0.23 20.33 2.25
CA TYR A 222 1.47 19.59 1.99
C TYR A 222 2.66 20.02 2.86
N LYS A 223 2.39 20.50 4.09
CA LYS A 223 3.43 20.83 5.09
C LYS A 223 3.57 19.71 6.09
N LEU A 224 4.80 19.37 6.44
CA LEU A 224 5.08 18.40 7.50
C LEU A 224 4.41 18.85 8.81
N SER A 225 3.49 18.03 9.32
CA SER A 225 2.71 18.31 10.53
C SER A 225 2.99 17.32 11.65
N GLU A 226 3.27 16.05 11.34
CA GLU A 226 3.54 15.00 12.33
C GLU A 226 4.66 14.06 11.87
N LYS A 227 5.33 13.44 12.86
CA LYS A 227 6.37 12.43 12.64
C LYS A 227 6.24 11.31 13.67
N ILE A 228 6.27 10.09 13.20
CA ILE A 228 6.33 8.87 14.01
C ILE A 228 7.65 8.18 13.76
N ASP A 229 8.50 8.10 14.77
CA ASP A 229 9.77 7.37 14.70
C ASP A 229 9.55 5.89 15.03
N LEU A 230 10.18 5.00 14.28
CA LEU A 230 10.12 3.55 14.47
C LEU A 230 11.50 2.97 14.89
N PRO A 231 11.51 1.88 15.68
CA PRO A 231 12.76 1.25 16.15
C PRO A 231 13.43 0.37 15.10
N VAL A 232 13.09 0.53 13.81
CA VAL A 232 13.55 -0.28 12.68
C VAL A 232 13.82 0.61 11.47
N SER A 233 14.76 0.25 10.58
CA SER A 233 15.13 1.11 9.45
C SER A 233 14.07 1.14 8.35
N TYR A 234 13.56 -0.02 7.94
CA TYR A 234 12.75 -0.15 6.74
C TYR A 234 11.26 -0.08 7.06
N THR A 235 10.73 1.14 7.10
CA THR A 235 9.30 1.41 7.19
C THR A 235 8.73 1.43 5.79
N THR A 236 7.72 0.61 5.52
CA THR A 236 7.27 0.32 4.16
C THR A 236 5.93 0.97 3.82
N SER A 237 4.89 0.80 4.67
CA SER A 237 3.57 1.33 4.37
C SER A 237 2.75 1.57 5.64
N CYS A 238 1.58 2.21 5.51
CA CYS A 238 0.68 2.42 6.64
C CYS A 238 -0.79 2.48 6.21
N THR A 239 -1.68 2.20 7.17
CA THR A 239 -3.14 2.32 7.00
C THR A 239 -3.83 2.59 8.32
N PHE A 240 -4.97 3.25 8.28
CA PHE A 240 -5.83 3.42 9.45
C PHE A 240 -6.75 2.22 9.67
N ALA A 241 -6.97 1.87 10.94
CA ALA A 241 -7.74 0.71 11.34
C ALA A 241 -8.51 0.96 12.64
N GLY A 242 -9.30 -0.04 13.08
CA GLY A 242 -10.14 0.02 14.26
C GLY A 242 -11.48 0.70 14.01
N LYS A 243 -12.41 0.53 14.96
CA LYS A 243 -13.81 0.99 14.85
C LYS A 243 -13.93 2.48 14.51
N ASP A 244 -13.10 3.31 15.11
CA ASP A 244 -13.11 4.76 14.93
C ASP A 244 -12.09 5.23 13.88
N LEU A 245 -11.34 4.30 13.24
CA LEU A 245 -10.24 4.59 12.32
C LEU A 245 -9.16 5.49 12.98
N ASP A 246 -8.95 5.35 14.28
CA ASP A 246 -8.03 6.16 15.08
C ASP A 246 -6.68 5.47 15.34
N GLN A 247 -6.49 4.27 14.81
CA GLN A 247 -5.29 3.46 14.95
C GLN A 247 -4.54 3.42 13.62
N LEU A 248 -3.30 3.90 13.60
CA LEU A 248 -2.43 3.80 12.44
C LEU A 248 -1.58 2.54 12.56
N VAL A 249 -1.73 1.61 11.62
CA VAL A 249 -0.93 0.40 11.52
C VAL A 249 0.16 0.61 10.48
N ILE A 250 1.39 0.18 10.81
CA ILE A 250 2.59 0.44 10.03
C ILE A 250 3.30 -0.87 9.75
N THR A 251 3.54 -1.20 8.50
CA THR A 251 4.32 -2.37 8.07
C THR A 251 5.80 -2.03 7.93
N THR A 252 6.65 -3.04 8.09
CA THR A 252 8.10 -2.91 7.99
C THR A 252 8.73 -4.11 7.30
N ALA A 253 9.98 -3.96 6.85
CA ALA A 253 10.78 -5.03 6.30
C ALA A 253 11.95 -5.38 7.22
N HIS A 254 12.34 -6.67 7.28
CA HIS A 254 13.56 -7.01 8.01
C HIS A 254 14.83 -6.91 7.16
N ASN A 255 14.76 -7.12 5.87
CA ASN A 255 15.83 -6.93 4.89
C ASN A 255 17.26 -7.21 5.44
N ASN A 256 17.45 -8.36 6.13
CA ASN A 256 18.66 -8.78 6.84
C ASN A 256 19.09 -7.94 8.06
N GLU A 257 18.25 -7.05 8.57
CA GLU A 257 18.59 -6.19 9.73
C GLU A 257 18.29 -6.79 11.12
N MET A 258 17.76 -8.01 11.21
CA MET A 258 17.36 -8.60 12.50
C MET A 258 18.48 -8.64 13.56
N GLY A 259 19.73 -8.68 13.15
CA GLY A 259 20.87 -8.58 14.06
C GLY A 259 21.08 -7.19 14.66
N LYS A 260 20.66 -6.15 13.93
CA LYS A 260 20.76 -4.74 14.33
C LYS A 260 19.47 -4.24 14.99
N HIS A 261 18.33 -4.64 14.41
CA HIS A 261 17.00 -4.25 14.84
C HIS A 261 16.16 -5.51 15.09
N PRO A 262 16.05 -5.99 16.35
CA PRO A 262 15.33 -7.24 16.67
C PRO A 262 13.85 -7.25 16.27
N GLN A 263 13.24 -6.06 16.09
CA GLN A 263 11.84 -5.91 15.68
C GLN A 263 11.67 -5.67 14.18
N ALA A 264 12.74 -5.71 13.39
CA ALA A 264 12.66 -5.53 11.94
C ALA A 264 11.73 -6.57 11.28
N GLY A 265 10.87 -6.12 10.37
CA GLY A 265 9.86 -6.94 9.71
C GLY A 265 8.57 -7.17 10.51
N MET A 266 8.49 -6.71 11.75
CA MET A 266 7.24 -6.73 12.52
C MET A 266 6.30 -5.61 12.05
N THR A 267 5.01 -5.77 12.38
CA THR A 267 3.99 -4.73 12.13
C THR A 267 3.76 -3.95 13.41
N PHE A 268 3.68 -2.63 13.31
CA PHE A 268 3.49 -1.73 14.45
C PHE A 268 2.12 -1.06 14.41
N ILE A 269 1.69 -0.52 15.57
CA ILE A 269 0.44 0.22 15.72
C ILE A 269 0.64 1.40 16.66
N CYS A 270 -0.07 2.50 16.39
CA CYS A 270 -0.12 3.67 17.28
C CYS A 270 -1.44 4.42 17.13
N LYS A 271 -1.68 5.40 18.01
CA LYS A 271 -2.80 6.34 17.92
C LYS A 271 -2.27 7.75 17.69
N PRO A 272 -2.28 8.24 16.45
CA PRO A 272 -1.71 9.56 16.13
C PRO A 272 -2.60 10.75 16.54
N GLY A 273 -3.82 10.50 17.02
CA GLY A 273 -4.77 11.57 17.39
C GLY A 273 -5.62 12.10 16.22
N ILE A 274 -5.42 11.55 15.05
CA ILE A 274 -6.16 11.85 13.81
C ILE A 274 -6.84 10.57 13.33
N LYS A 275 -8.00 10.70 12.68
CA LYS A 275 -8.74 9.56 12.15
C LYS A 275 -8.51 9.38 10.66
N GLY A 276 -8.46 8.13 10.22
CA GLY A 276 -8.40 7.78 8.80
C GLY A 276 -9.74 7.79 8.11
N LYS A 277 -9.74 7.33 6.87
CA LYS A 277 -10.94 7.07 6.07
C LYS A 277 -11.11 5.57 5.81
N LYS A 278 -12.34 5.15 5.49
CA LYS A 278 -12.62 3.75 5.19
C LYS A 278 -11.90 3.30 3.93
N THR A 279 -11.43 2.05 3.95
CA THR A 279 -10.95 1.36 2.76
C THR A 279 -12.11 1.03 1.82
N THR A 280 -11.93 1.29 0.53
CA THR A 280 -12.83 0.82 -0.53
C THR A 280 -12.45 -0.62 -0.91
N LEU A 281 -13.46 -1.48 -1.09
CA LEU A 281 -13.27 -2.86 -1.53
C LEU A 281 -13.32 -2.93 -3.06
N PHE A 282 -12.57 -3.89 -3.64
CA PHE A 282 -12.63 -4.09 -5.08
C PHE A 282 -13.96 -4.70 -5.52
N GLY A 283 -14.52 -4.12 -6.52
CA GLY A 283 -15.51 -4.53 -7.49
C GLY A 283 -16.73 -5.21 -7.03
N ILE A 284 -16.97 -6.14 -7.61
CA ILE A 284 -18.10 -6.91 -8.08
C ILE A 284 -18.82 -7.56 -6.90
#